data_199e67a205425e1e70363f22de692c36
#
_entry.id   199e67a205425e1e70363f22de692c36
#
_cell.length_a   1.000
_cell.length_b   1.000
_cell.length_c   1.000
_cell.angle_alpha   90.00
_cell.angle_beta   90.00
_cell.angle_gamma   90.00
#
_symmetry.space_group_name_H-M   'P 1'
#
loop_
_entity.id
_entity.type
_entity.pdbx_description
1 polymer ?
#
loop_
_entity_poly.entity_id
_entity_poly.type
_entity_poly.pdbx_seq_one_letter_code
_entity_poly.pdbx_strand_id
1 'polypeptide(L)'
;MRFRRLHLRAGKDDGPLVGPSTGSPDERTADDPALEPEIEHDADGRVTPESLAAVRAAAERGLPVAMANYGTALLSEGDQAGALHWLTRSWEAGNVTAGFNLGTLHWMAGNRHQTQLLWEQAATRGDVDAMLGLVRLAFERDDRSTIERWVPRIYAQDLAFPITTVGVAFSERGCTSEALRAFTIAGDLGDAHAMEYRADILETRGDHEQAAALRARAATAERMY
;
A
#
# COMPACT_ATOMS: atom_id res chain seq x y z
N MET A 1 10.35 19.59 -3.25
CA MET A 1 9.25 18.66 -2.88
C MET A 1 9.83 17.59 -1.97
N ARG A 2 9.39 17.53 -0.71
CA ARG A 2 9.82 16.47 0.20
C ARG A 2 9.00 15.22 -0.13
N PHE A 3 9.65 14.21 -0.71
CA PHE A 3 9.07 12.88 -0.87
C PHE A 3 8.66 12.36 0.52
N ARG A 4 7.35 12.23 0.78
CA ARG A 4 6.90 11.34 1.83
C ARG A 4 7.46 9.96 1.48
N ARG A 5 8.16 9.35 2.43
CA ARG A 5 8.70 7.99 2.29
C ARG A 5 7.61 7.08 1.74
N LEU A 6 7.89 6.42 0.61
CA LEU A 6 7.15 5.22 0.24
C LEU A 6 7.26 4.28 1.44
N HIS A 7 6.15 4.04 2.12
CA HIS A 7 6.12 3.05 3.17
C HIS A 7 6.28 1.69 2.49
N LEU A 8 7.34 0.98 2.86
CA LEU A 8 7.47 -0.43 2.56
C LEU A 8 6.32 -1.13 3.30
N ARG A 9 5.54 -1.91 2.58
CA ARG A 9 4.42 -2.63 3.15
C ARG A 9 4.94 -3.92 3.77
N ALA A 10 4.71 -4.11 5.06
CA ALA A 10 4.75 -5.44 5.66
C ALA A 10 3.58 -6.24 5.07
N GLY A 11 3.85 -7.47 4.60
CA GLY A 11 2.83 -8.31 3.99
C GLY A 11 1.68 -8.53 4.97
N LYS A 12 0.48 -8.06 4.62
CA LYS A 12 -0.76 -8.57 5.19
C LYS A 12 -1.26 -9.70 4.30
N ASP A 13 -1.82 -10.73 4.92
CA ASP A 13 -2.41 -11.89 4.27
C ASP A 13 -3.44 -11.47 3.20
N ASP A 14 -3.03 -11.40 1.94
CA ASP A 14 -3.91 -11.43 0.78
C ASP A 14 -3.87 -12.85 0.17
N GLY A 15 -4.11 -13.86 1.01
CA GLY A 15 -4.27 -15.25 0.55
C GLY A 15 -5.51 -15.37 -0.35
N PRO A 16 -5.51 -16.29 -1.34
CA PRO A 16 -6.70 -16.55 -2.14
C PRO A 16 -7.85 -16.91 -1.20
N LEU A 17 -9.06 -16.41 -1.51
CA LEU A 17 -10.30 -16.74 -0.83
C LEU A 17 -10.51 -18.27 -0.83
N VAL A 18 -9.93 -18.96 0.14
CA VAL A 18 -10.29 -20.32 0.49
C VAL A 18 -11.56 -20.21 1.31
N GLY A 19 -12.63 -20.83 0.84
CA GLY A 19 -13.94 -20.85 1.49
C GLY A 19 -13.83 -21.29 2.95
N PRO A 20 -14.87 -21.01 3.78
CA PRO A 20 -14.80 -21.15 5.21
C PRO A 20 -14.46 -22.61 5.61
N SER A 21 -13.24 -22.80 6.08
CA SER A 21 -12.87 -23.99 6.83
C SER A 21 -13.61 -23.93 8.17
N THR A 22 -14.51 -24.88 8.40
CA THR A 22 -15.26 -25.06 9.65
C THR A 22 -14.36 -25.68 10.73
N GLY A 23 -13.27 -25.00 11.08
CA GLY A 23 -12.43 -25.29 12.24
C GLY A 23 -12.57 -24.18 13.26
N SER A 24 -12.85 -24.51 14.50
CA SER A 24 -12.92 -23.58 15.63
C SER A 24 -11.64 -22.75 15.73
N PRO A 25 -11.72 -21.42 16.02
CA PRO A 25 -10.55 -20.55 16.10
C PRO A 25 -9.59 -20.86 17.26
N ASP A 26 -9.92 -21.78 18.14
CA ASP A 26 -9.26 -22.00 19.43
C ASP A 26 -8.15 -23.06 19.44
N GLU A 27 -7.82 -23.70 18.30
CA GLU A 27 -6.80 -24.78 18.27
C GLU A 27 -5.47 -24.40 17.59
N ARG A 28 -5.28 -23.16 17.19
CA ARG A 28 -3.99 -22.71 16.63
C ARG A 28 -3.07 -22.22 17.75
N THR A 29 -2.13 -23.08 18.15
CA THR A 29 -1.08 -22.69 19.07
C THR A 29 -0.06 -21.79 18.38
N ALA A 30 0.55 -20.86 19.12
CA ALA A 30 1.61 -19.96 18.63
C ALA A 30 2.83 -20.69 18.00
N ASP A 31 2.91 -21.99 18.20
CA ASP A 31 3.99 -22.88 17.69
C ASP A 31 3.62 -23.59 16.37
N ASP A 32 2.50 -23.24 15.70
CA ASP A 32 2.17 -23.83 14.39
C ASP A 32 3.23 -23.38 13.37
N PRO A 33 4.02 -24.31 12.79
CA PRO A 33 5.06 -23.98 11.80
C PRO A 33 4.52 -23.36 10.49
N ALA A 34 3.21 -23.39 10.29
CA ALA A 34 2.54 -22.72 9.17
C ALA A 34 2.13 -21.28 9.49
N LEU A 35 2.18 -20.84 10.75
CA LEU A 35 1.93 -19.47 11.14
C LEU A 35 3.14 -18.60 10.79
N GLU A 36 2.88 -17.57 9.99
CA GLU A 36 3.87 -16.55 9.72
C GLU A 36 3.93 -15.58 10.90
N PRO A 37 5.12 -15.36 11.49
CA PRO A 37 5.24 -14.45 12.62
C PRO A 37 4.93 -13.02 12.18
N GLU A 38 4.13 -12.32 12.97
CA GLU A 38 3.89 -10.89 12.78
C GLU A 38 5.11 -10.08 13.18
N ILE A 39 5.29 -8.92 12.54
CA ILE A 39 6.34 -7.98 12.92
C ILE A 39 5.83 -7.10 14.07
N GLU A 40 6.45 -7.24 15.22
CA GLU A 40 6.20 -6.39 16.39
C GLU A 40 7.18 -5.20 16.40
N HIS A 41 6.68 -4.04 16.78
CA HIS A 41 7.46 -2.82 16.91
C HIS A 41 7.49 -2.36 18.36
N ASP A 42 8.63 -1.81 18.77
CA ASP A 42 8.77 -1.15 20.06
C ASP A 42 8.09 0.24 20.08
N ALA A 43 8.17 0.93 21.23
CA ALA A 43 7.58 2.26 21.39
C ALA A 43 8.19 3.33 20.46
N ASP A 44 9.39 3.11 19.92
CA ASP A 44 10.06 3.97 18.95
C ASP A 44 9.74 3.58 17.49
N GLY A 45 8.88 2.57 17.29
CA GLY A 45 8.49 2.05 15.98
C GLY A 45 9.57 1.23 15.27
N ARG A 46 10.55 0.69 16.03
CA ARG A 46 11.55 -0.23 15.50
C ARG A 46 11.09 -1.67 15.67
N VAL A 47 11.46 -2.52 14.73
CA VAL A 47 11.20 -3.97 14.86
C VAL A 47 11.92 -4.50 16.10
N THR A 48 11.20 -5.25 16.96
CA THR A 48 11.82 -5.82 18.16
C THR A 48 12.80 -6.93 17.76
N PRO A 49 13.93 -7.11 18.53
CA PRO A 49 14.91 -8.15 18.22
C PRO A 49 14.31 -9.56 18.18
N GLU A 50 13.35 -9.83 19.08
CA GLU A 50 12.65 -11.11 19.18
C GLU A 50 11.80 -11.37 17.94
N SER A 51 11.03 -10.36 17.51
CA SER A 51 10.22 -10.44 16.30
C SER A 51 11.09 -10.59 15.06
N LEU A 52 12.20 -9.85 14.96
CA LEU A 52 13.13 -9.97 13.85
C LEU A 52 13.75 -11.38 13.77
N ALA A 53 14.09 -11.98 14.91
CA ALA A 53 14.62 -13.34 14.96
C ALA A 53 13.58 -14.37 14.53
N ALA A 54 12.31 -14.23 14.95
CA ALA A 54 11.22 -15.10 14.58
C ALA A 54 10.91 -15.03 13.08
N VAL A 55 10.83 -13.80 12.52
CA VAL A 55 10.60 -13.56 11.10
C VAL A 55 11.76 -14.10 10.25
N ARG A 56 13.01 -13.92 10.71
CA ARG A 56 14.20 -14.50 10.07
C ARG A 56 14.11 -16.02 10.01
N ALA A 57 13.82 -16.68 11.12
CA ALA A 57 13.71 -18.14 11.17
C ALA A 57 12.60 -18.66 10.24
N ALA A 58 11.47 -17.95 10.12
CA ALA A 58 10.41 -18.26 9.18
C ALA A 58 10.86 -18.06 7.71
N ALA A 59 11.59 -17.00 7.42
CA ALA A 59 12.16 -16.74 6.10
C ALA A 59 13.18 -17.82 5.69
N GLU A 60 14.01 -18.30 6.62
CA GLU A 60 14.96 -19.41 6.40
C GLU A 60 14.24 -20.72 6.10
N ARG A 61 13.04 -20.94 6.66
CA ARG A 61 12.16 -22.08 6.31
C ARG A 61 11.51 -21.95 4.94
N GLY A 62 11.60 -20.80 4.30
CA GLY A 62 11.10 -20.58 2.94
C GLY A 62 9.68 -20.01 2.87
N LEU A 63 9.13 -19.45 3.96
CA LEU A 63 7.81 -18.82 3.97
C LEU A 63 7.84 -17.48 3.20
N PRO A 64 7.05 -17.31 2.12
CA PRO A 64 7.19 -16.16 1.23
C PRO A 64 6.93 -14.81 1.89
N VAL A 65 5.90 -14.71 2.74
CA VAL A 65 5.57 -13.47 3.46
C VAL A 65 6.67 -13.16 4.48
N ALA A 66 7.17 -14.15 5.22
CA ALA A 66 8.26 -13.96 6.16
C ALA A 66 9.56 -13.49 5.46
N MET A 67 9.87 -14.01 4.26
CA MET A 67 10.98 -13.50 3.45
C MET A 67 10.79 -12.03 3.07
N ALA A 68 9.56 -11.61 2.68
CA ALA A 68 9.25 -10.22 2.36
C ALA A 68 9.41 -9.34 3.60
N ASN A 69 8.85 -9.76 4.72
CA ASN A 69 8.91 -9.04 5.99
C ASN A 69 10.36 -8.89 6.50
N TYR A 70 11.15 -9.96 6.43
CA TYR A 70 12.56 -9.92 6.82
C TYR A 70 13.37 -9.01 5.89
N GLY A 71 13.17 -9.09 4.58
CA GLY A 71 13.80 -8.20 3.62
C GLY A 71 13.45 -6.72 3.85
N THR A 72 12.21 -6.44 4.20
CA THR A 72 11.76 -5.07 4.53
C THR A 72 12.39 -4.58 5.85
N ALA A 73 12.50 -5.42 6.86
CA ALA A 73 13.17 -5.09 8.12
C ALA A 73 14.66 -4.77 7.89
N LEU A 74 15.37 -5.59 7.12
CA LEU A 74 16.77 -5.34 6.75
C LEU A 74 16.96 -4.01 6.01
N LEU A 75 15.99 -3.65 5.15
CA LEU A 75 16.04 -2.35 4.47
C LEU A 75 15.89 -1.18 5.44
N SER A 76 15.04 -1.29 6.47
CA SER A 76 14.91 -0.26 7.51
C SER A 76 16.18 -0.13 8.40
N GLU A 77 16.94 -1.20 8.54
CA GLU A 77 18.25 -1.22 9.20
C GLU A 77 19.41 -0.74 8.30
N GLY A 78 19.12 -0.50 7.01
CA GLY A 78 20.11 -0.04 6.02
C GLY A 78 20.85 -1.16 5.28
N ASP A 79 20.57 -2.43 5.55
CA ASP A 79 21.11 -3.57 4.81
C ASP A 79 20.38 -3.77 3.48
N GLN A 80 20.76 -2.97 2.50
CA GLN A 80 20.18 -3.06 1.15
C GLN A 80 20.50 -4.39 0.44
N ALA A 81 21.67 -4.98 0.70
CA ALA A 81 22.06 -6.23 0.06
C ALA A 81 21.25 -7.41 0.61
N GLY A 82 21.09 -7.49 1.92
CA GLY A 82 20.22 -8.46 2.57
C GLY A 82 18.76 -8.30 2.15
N ALA A 83 18.26 -7.07 2.10
CA ALA A 83 16.92 -6.76 1.62
C ALA A 83 16.69 -7.26 0.18
N LEU A 84 17.62 -6.95 -0.75
CA LEU A 84 17.54 -7.40 -2.12
C LEU A 84 17.48 -8.93 -2.21
N HIS A 85 18.33 -9.62 -1.45
CA HIS A 85 18.37 -11.08 -1.43
C HIS A 85 17.04 -11.70 -1.01
N TRP A 86 16.50 -11.26 0.13
CA TRP A 86 15.28 -11.85 0.70
C TRP A 86 14.02 -11.46 -0.07
N LEU A 87 13.91 -10.22 -0.53
CA LEU A 87 12.79 -9.78 -1.36
C LEU A 87 12.77 -10.49 -2.72
N THR A 88 13.94 -10.76 -3.31
CA THR A 88 14.02 -11.54 -4.57
C THR A 88 13.51 -12.95 -4.35
N ARG A 89 13.95 -13.65 -3.30
CA ARG A 89 13.47 -15.00 -2.97
C ARG A 89 11.97 -15.03 -2.70
N SER A 90 11.47 -14.02 -2.00
CA SER A 90 10.03 -13.86 -1.72
C SER A 90 9.22 -13.70 -3.01
N TRP A 91 9.69 -12.83 -3.92
CA TRP A 91 9.07 -12.61 -5.21
C TRP A 91 9.05 -13.89 -6.09
N GLU A 92 10.16 -14.60 -6.14
CA GLU A 92 10.29 -15.88 -6.85
C GLU A 92 9.39 -16.97 -6.25
N ALA A 93 9.17 -16.92 -4.92
CA ALA A 93 8.24 -17.80 -4.22
C ALA A 93 6.76 -17.37 -4.36
N GLY A 94 6.48 -16.31 -5.14
CA GLY A 94 5.12 -15.91 -5.50
C GLY A 94 4.52 -14.76 -4.70
N ASN A 95 5.20 -14.22 -3.70
CA ASN A 95 4.69 -13.10 -2.93
C ASN A 95 4.65 -11.81 -3.76
N VAL A 96 3.44 -11.31 -4.01
CA VAL A 96 3.23 -10.15 -4.91
C VAL A 96 3.75 -8.86 -4.32
N THR A 97 3.59 -8.66 -3.01
CA THR A 97 4.06 -7.47 -2.28
C THR A 97 5.59 -7.34 -2.35
N ALA A 98 6.32 -8.46 -2.40
CA ALA A 98 7.77 -8.44 -2.59
C ALA A 98 8.18 -7.78 -3.91
N GLY A 99 7.37 -7.91 -4.98
CA GLY A 99 7.61 -7.25 -6.26
C GLY A 99 7.53 -5.73 -6.17
N PHE A 100 6.55 -5.20 -5.42
CA PHE A 100 6.49 -3.76 -5.12
C PHE A 100 7.71 -3.30 -4.31
N ASN A 101 8.06 -4.02 -3.25
CA ASN A 101 9.19 -3.68 -2.39
C ASN A 101 10.54 -3.73 -3.16
N LEU A 102 10.76 -4.73 -4.02
CA LEU A 102 11.91 -4.78 -4.93
C LEU A 102 11.95 -3.57 -5.88
N GLY A 103 10.82 -3.25 -6.50
CA GLY A 103 10.71 -2.07 -7.36
C GLY A 103 11.05 -0.79 -6.60
N THR A 104 10.63 -0.67 -5.35
CA THR A 104 10.93 0.46 -4.47
C THR A 104 12.43 0.53 -4.13
N LEU A 105 13.07 -0.61 -3.89
CA LEU A 105 14.50 -0.69 -3.65
C LEU A 105 15.30 -0.23 -4.89
N HIS A 106 14.89 -0.67 -6.07
CA HIS A 106 15.48 -0.20 -7.34
C HIS A 106 15.20 1.29 -7.60
N TRP A 107 14.02 1.80 -7.19
CA TRP A 107 13.74 3.23 -7.25
C TRP A 107 14.71 4.04 -6.40
N MET A 108 14.98 3.61 -5.16
CA MET A 108 15.94 4.26 -4.25
C MET A 108 17.36 4.24 -4.81
N ALA A 109 17.73 3.18 -5.53
CA ALA A 109 19.01 3.05 -6.22
C ALA A 109 19.08 3.81 -7.57
N GLY A 110 18.01 4.50 -8.00
CA GLY A 110 17.96 5.22 -9.28
C GLY A 110 17.68 4.36 -10.52
N ASN A 111 17.45 3.06 -10.35
CA ASN A 111 17.23 2.10 -11.43
C ASN A 111 15.78 2.15 -11.96
N ARG A 112 15.40 3.24 -12.62
CA ARG A 112 14.03 3.53 -13.06
C ARG A 112 13.41 2.46 -13.95
N HIS A 113 14.19 1.88 -14.84
CA HIS A 113 13.70 0.84 -15.74
C HIS A 113 13.31 -0.43 -14.96
N GLN A 114 14.15 -0.89 -14.05
CA GLN A 114 13.86 -2.06 -13.24
C GLN A 114 12.69 -1.83 -12.27
N THR A 115 12.60 -0.62 -11.71
CA THR A 115 11.44 -0.20 -10.91
C THR A 115 10.15 -0.35 -11.68
N GLN A 116 10.07 0.23 -12.87
CA GLN A 116 8.86 0.17 -13.70
C GLN A 116 8.49 -1.27 -14.05
N LEU A 117 9.47 -2.09 -14.45
CA LEU A 117 9.24 -3.49 -14.80
C LEU A 117 8.64 -4.28 -13.62
N LEU A 118 9.24 -4.17 -12.44
CA LEU A 118 8.77 -4.88 -11.24
C LEU A 118 7.39 -4.39 -10.78
N TRP A 119 7.16 -3.08 -10.79
CA TRP A 119 5.85 -2.54 -10.44
C TRP A 119 4.78 -2.93 -11.46
N GLU A 120 5.06 -2.98 -12.77
CA GLU A 120 4.10 -3.47 -13.78
C GLU A 120 3.76 -4.95 -13.57
N GLN A 121 4.74 -5.77 -13.22
CA GLN A 121 4.51 -7.18 -12.91
C GLN A 121 3.67 -7.36 -11.64
N ALA A 122 4.01 -6.65 -10.56
CA ALA A 122 3.26 -6.69 -9.31
C ALA A 122 1.82 -6.15 -9.49
N ALA A 123 1.66 -4.99 -10.14
CA ALA A 123 0.36 -4.39 -10.43
C ALA A 123 -0.54 -5.30 -11.30
N THR A 124 0.05 -6.01 -12.26
CA THR A 124 -0.69 -6.97 -13.11
C THR A 124 -1.18 -8.17 -12.27
N ARG A 125 -0.49 -8.50 -11.19
CA ARG A 125 -0.87 -9.53 -10.22
C ARG A 125 -1.77 -9.01 -9.08
N GLY A 126 -2.20 -7.73 -9.15
CA GLY A 126 -3.16 -7.14 -8.23
C GLY A 126 -2.58 -6.27 -7.12
N ASP A 127 -1.26 -6.03 -7.08
CA ASP A 127 -0.66 -5.17 -6.05
C ASP A 127 -1.05 -3.71 -6.25
N VAL A 128 -1.81 -3.16 -5.31
CA VAL A 128 -2.36 -1.80 -5.39
C VAL A 128 -1.28 -0.74 -5.17
N ASP A 129 -0.30 -1.01 -4.33
CA ASP A 129 0.81 -0.08 -4.08
C ASP A 129 1.69 0.06 -5.33
N ALA A 130 1.88 -1.05 -6.07
CA ALA A 130 2.55 -1.02 -7.37
C ALA A 130 1.74 -0.22 -8.42
N MET A 131 0.39 -0.37 -8.44
CA MET A 131 -0.47 0.44 -9.30
C MET A 131 -0.32 1.93 -8.97
N LEU A 132 -0.35 2.29 -7.68
CA LEU A 132 -0.13 3.68 -7.22
C LEU A 132 1.25 4.20 -7.60
N GLY A 133 2.29 3.38 -7.45
CA GLY A 133 3.65 3.72 -7.87
C GLY A 133 3.73 4.05 -9.36
N LEU A 134 3.09 3.23 -10.20
CA LEU A 134 3.02 3.45 -11.66
C LEU A 134 2.24 4.71 -12.02
N VAL A 135 1.09 4.96 -11.39
CA VAL A 135 0.29 6.17 -11.60
C VAL A 135 1.10 7.42 -11.24
N ARG A 136 1.84 7.39 -10.13
CA ARG A 136 2.71 8.50 -9.74
C ARG A 136 3.81 8.75 -10.76
N LEU A 137 4.49 7.69 -11.25
CA LEU A 137 5.48 7.80 -12.33
C LEU A 137 4.89 8.38 -13.60
N ALA A 138 3.67 7.95 -13.95
CA ALA A 138 2.95 8.42 -15.10
C ALA A 138 2.63 9.93 -15.00
N PHE A 139 2.23 10.40 -13.83
CA PHE A 139 2.05 11.82 -13.58
C PHE A 139 3.34 12.64 -13.73
N GLU A 140 4.50 12.10 -13.29
CA GLU A 140 5.80 12.78 -13.46
C GLU A 140 6.21 12.93 -14.93
N ARG A 141 5.73 12.03 -15.81
CA ARG A 141 6.11 11.94 -17.23
C ARG A 141 5.00 12.38 -18.19
N ASP A 142 3.87 12.84 -17.67
CA ASP A 142 2.65 13.14 -18.45
C ASP A 142 2.17 11.93 -19.31
N ASP A 143 2.42 10.69 -18.81
CA ASP A 143 1.98 9.45 -19.46
C ASP A 143 0.52 9.16 -19.15
N ARG A 144 -0.35 9.72 -19.96
CA ARG A 144 -1.79 9.59 -19.85
C ARG A 144 -2.26 8.14 -20.02
N SER A 145 -1.60 7.37 -20.87
CA SER A 145 -1.99 5.98 -21.15
C SER A 145 -1.86 5.08 -19.92
N THR A 146 -0.79 5.27 -19.17
CA THR A 146 -0.57 4.55 -17.90
C THR A 146 -1.59 4.95 -16.82
N ILE A 147 -1.95 6.25 -16.74
CA ILE A 147 -3.00 6.72 -15.82
C ILE A 147 -4.35 6.09 -16.18
N GLU A 148 -4.75 6.14 -17.47
CA GLU A 148 -6.00 5.55 -17.96
C GLU A 148 -6.06 4.03 -17.76
N ARG A 149 -4.93 3.36 -17.75
CA ARG A 149 -4.82 1.91 -17.50
C ARG A 149 -5.00 1.55 -16.03
N TRP A 150 -4.37 2.25 -15.11
CA TRP A 150 -4.26 1.80 -13.71
C TRP A 150 -5.29 2.46 -12.77
N VAL A 151 -5.66 3.71 -12.98
CA VAL A 151 -6.64 4.41 -12.11
C VAL A 151 -7.97 3.66 -12.01
N PRO A 152 -8.59 3.16 -13.10
CA PRO A 152 -9.82 2.39 -12.97
C PRO A 152 -9.65 1.07 -12.19
N ARG A 153 -8.45 0.46 -12.26
CA ARG A 153 -8.15 -0.76 -11.51
C ARG A 153 -7.99 -0.51 -10.02
N ILE A 154 -7.40 0.65 -9.65
CA ILE A 154 -7.32 1.09 -8.25
C ILE A 154 -8.73 1.33 -7.71
N TYR A 155 -9.60 1.97 -8.47
CA TYR A 155 -10.99 2.20 -8.04
C TYR A 155 -11.76 0.89 -7.83
N ALA A 156 -11.50 -0.12 -8.65
CA ALA A 156 -12.14 -1.43 -8.57
C ALA A 156 -11.69 -2.28 -7.35
N GLN A 157 -10.71 -1.82 -6.56
CA GLN A 157 -10.30 -2.50 -5.33
C GLN A 157 -11.16 -2.12 -4.12
N ASP A 158 -12.00 -1.08 -4.23
CA ASP A 158 -12.84 -0.55 -3.15
C ASP A 158 -12.04 -0.21 -1.87
N LEU A 159 -10.78 0.19 -2.03
CA LEU A 159 -9.89 0.61 -0.95
C LEU A 159 -9.84 2.14 -0.90
N ALA A 160 -10.39 2.73 0.16
CA ALA A 160 -10.54 4.18 0.28
C ALA A 160 -9.20 4.92 0.21
N PHE A 161 -8.18 4.49 0.96
CA PHE A 161 -6.86 5.16 1.00
C PHE A 161 -6.15 5.23 -0.36
N PRO A 162 -6.02 4.16 -1.17
CA PRO A 162 -5.46 4.24 -2.51
C PRO A 162 -6.23 5.21 -3.43
N ILE A 163 -7.56 5.22 -3.34
CA ILE A 163 -8.41 6.10 -4.15
C ILE A 163 -8.21 7.57 -3.74
N THR A 164 -8.11 7.86 -2.44
CA THR A 164 -7.78 9.20 -1.93
C THR A 164 -6.41 9.65 -2.43
N THR A 165 -5.42 8.76 -2.43
CA THR A 165 -4.07 9.05 -2.95
C THR A 165 -4.09 9.45 -4.42
N VAL A 166 -4.88 8.76 -5.25
CA VAL A 166 -5.11 9.12 -6.65
C VAL A 166 -5.78 10.49 -6.76
N GLY A 167 -6.78 10.77 -5.91
CA GLY A 167 -7.45 12.07 -5.87
C GLY A 167 -6.50 13.23 -5.56
N VAL A 168 -5.60 13.04 -4.59
CA VAL A 168 -4.56 14.03 -4.26
C VAL A 168 -3.63 14.27 -5.46
N ALA A 169 -3.20 13.20 -6.14
CA ALA A 169 -2.33 13.31 -7.31
C ALA A 169 -2.98 14.09 -8.46
N PHE A 170 -4.27 13.90 -8.71
CA PHE A 170 -5.03 14.70 -9.67
C PHE A 170 -5.18 16.16 -9.21
N SER A 171 -5.45 16.39 -7.93
CA SER A 171 -5.61 17.75 -7.37
C SER A 171 -4.32 18.58 -7.50
N GLU A 172 -3.17 17.98 -7.20
CA GLU A 172 -1.84 18.62 -7.34
C GLU A 172 -1.54 19.05 -8.78
N ARG A 173 -2.19 18.40 -9.76
CA ARG A 173 -2.05 18.73 -11.21
C ARG A 173 -3.16 19.64 -11.71
N GLY A 174 -4.04 20.14 -10.86
CA GLY A 174 -5.18 20.97 -11.24
C GLY A 174 -6.28 20.21 -11.99
N CYS A 175 -6.24 18.88 -12.04
CA CYS A 175 -7.27 18.03 -12.61
C CYS A 175 -8.44 17.89 -11.64
N THR A 176 -9.14 18.98 -11.41
CA THR A 176 -10.13 19.10 -10.32
C THR A 176 -11.34 18.16 -10.50
N SER A 177 -11.73 17.86 -11.73
CA SER A 177 -12.86 16.95 -12.02
C SER A 177 -12.54 15.52 -11.61
N GLU A 178 -11.35 15.05 -11.96
CA GLU A 178 -10.84 13.71 -11.63
C GLU A 178 -10.60 13.58 -10.12
N ALA A 179 -10.03 14.63 -9.51
CA ALA A 179 -9.85 14.70 -8.06
C ALA A 179 -11.18 14.58 -7.31
N LEU A 180 -12.20 15.36 -7.71
CA LEU A 180 -13.53 15.29 -7.12
C LEU A 180 -14.16 13.90 -7.27
N ARG A 181 -13.99 13.25 -8.41
CA ARG A 181 -14.46 11.88 -8.62
C ARG A 181 -13.82 10.92 -7.65
N ALA A 182 -12.49 10.96 -7.53
CA ALA A 182 -11.75 10.10 -6.61
C ALA A 182 -12.16 10.33 -5.15
N PHE A 183 -12.21 11.59 -4.71
CA PHE A 183 -12.62 11.94 -3.33
C PHE A 183 -14.09 11.59 -3.05
N THR A 184 -14.96 11.60 -4.07
CA THR A 184 -16.34 11.14 -3.90
C THR A 184 -16.36 9.64 -3.62
N ILE A 185 -15.69 8.83 -4.43
CA ILE A 185 -15.63 7.37 -4.26
C ILE A 185 -15.02 7.01 -2.89
N ALA A 186 -13.88 7.59 -2.55
CA ALA A 186 -13.21 7.30 -1.29
C ALA A 186 -14.03 7.77 -0.07
N GLY A 187 -14.68 8.94 -0.15
CA GLY A 187 -15.57 9.44 0.90
C GLY A 187 -16.82 8.58 1.08
N ASP A 188 -17.34 7.98 0.02
CA ASP A 188 -18.46 7.04 0.11
C ASP A 188 -18.02 5.69 0.72
N LEU A 189 -16.74 5.34 0.60
CA LEU A 189 -16.10 4.22 1.32
C LEU A 189 -15.72 4.56 2.78
N GLY A 190 -16.02 5.77 3.25
CA GLY A 190 -15.83 6.19 4.64
C GLY A 190 -14.53 6.95 4.94
N ASP A 191 -13.71 7.29 3.94
CA ASP A 191 -12.47 8.05 4.16
C ASP A 191 -12.76 9.51 4.54
N ALA A 192 -12.49 9.87 5.80
CA ALA A 192 -12.68 11.21 6.32
C ALA A 192 -11.81 12.26 5.61
N HIS A 193 -10.56 11.90 5.27
CA HIS A 193 -9.66 12.82 4.57
C HIS A 193 -10.15 13.12 3.14
N ALA A 194 -10.69 12.11 2.44
CA ALA A 194 -11.29 12.32 1.13
C ALA A 194 -12.51 13.24 1.19
N MET A 195 -13.34 13.10 2.24
CA MET A 195 -14.48 14.01 2.47
C MET A 195 -14.00 15.45 2.70
N GLU A 196 -12.92 15.65 3.46
CA GLU A 196 -12.32 16.96 3.71
C GLU A 196 -11.73 17.59 2.44
N TYR A 197 -10.91 16.84 1.67
CA TYR A 197 -10.39 17.32 0.39
C TYR A 197 -11.51 17.74 -0.57
N ARG A 198 -12.58 16.95 -0.63
CA ARG A 198 -13.75 17.30 -1.43
C ARG A 198 -14.44 18.56 -0.92
N ALA A 199 -14.59 18.72 0.40
CA ALA A 199 -15.16 19.92 1.00
C ALA A 199 -14.37 21.18 0.67
N ASP A 200 -13.03 21.11 0.70
CA ASP A 200 -12.16 22.24 0.37
C ASP A 200 -12.32 22.67 -1.10
N ILE A 201 -12.45 21.72 -2.02
CA ILE A 201 -12.74 22.04 -3.43
C ILE A 201 -14.11 22.70 -3.59
N LEU A 202 -15.15 22.20 -2.89
CA LEU A 202 -16.50 22.76 -2.93
C LEU A 202 -16.54 24.16 -2.32
N GLU A 203 -15.83 24.39 -1.22
CA GLU A 203 -15.69 25.70 -0.59
C GLU A 203 -15.14 26.74 -1.56
N THR A 204 -14.07 26.40 -2.31
CA THR A 204 -13.47 27.30 -3.31
C THR A 204 -14.41 27.59 -4.49
N ARG A 205 -15.40 26.73 -4.72
CA ARG A 205 -16.44 26.91 -5.76
C ARG A 205 -17.68 27.66 -5.25
N GLY A 206 -17.73 27.99 -3.95
CA GLY A 206 -18.87 28.67 -3.32
C GLY A 206 -19.98 27.72 -2.85
N ASP A 207 -19.79 26.42 -2.93
CA ASP A 207 -20.74 25.39 -2.48
C ASP A 207 -20.61 25.14 -0.96
N HIS A 208 -20.75 26.20 -0.15
CA HIS A 208 -20.49 26.19 1.30
C HIS A 208 -21.36 25.20 2.06
N GLU A 209 -22.63 25.03 1.65
CA GLU A 209 -23.55 24.09 2.32
C GLU A 209 -23.08 22.64 2.16
N GLN A 210 -22.72 22.24 0.94
CA GLN A 210 -22.20 20.88 0.69
C GLN A 210 -20.85 20.66 1.37
N ALA A 211 -19.98 21.67 1.39
CA ALA A 211 -18.70 21.59 2.09
C ALA A 211 -18.89 21.37 3.59
N ALA A 212 -19.80 22.14 4.23
CA ALA A 212 -20.12 21.97 5.65
C ALA A 212 -20.69 20.58 5.97
N ALA A 213 -21.59 20.06 5.14
CA ALA A 213 -22.15 18.72 5.30
C ALA A 213 -21.09 17.62 5.22
N LEU A 214 -20.12 17.74 4.30
CA LEU A 214 -19.03 16.77 4.18
C LEU A 214 -18.09 16.80 5.39
N ARG A 215 -17.74 17.98 5.90
CA ARG A 215 -16.92 18.12 7.12
C ARG A 215 -17.63 17.52 8.35
N ALA A 216 -18.94 17.68 8.46
CA ALA A 216 -19.71 17.05 9.52
C ALA A 216 -19.69 15.51 9.41
N ARG A 217 -19.79 14.95 8.20
CA ARG A 217 -19.65 13.51 7.96
C ARG A 217 -18.23 13.01 8.28
N ALA A 218 -17.19 13.73 7.86
CA ALA A 218 -15.80 13.40 8.14
C ALA A 218 -15.54 13.30 9.65
N ALA A 219 -15.97 14.30 10.42
CA ALA A 219 -15.84 14.31 11.88
C ALA A 219 -16.55 13.14 12.58
N THR A 220 -17.57 12.56 11.96
CA THR A 220 -18.27 11.38 12.48
C THR A 220 -17.53 10.09 12.09
N ALA A 221 -16.97 10.02 10.88
CA ALA A 221 -16.22 8.87 10.39
C ALA A 221 -14.92 8.65 11.20
N GLU A 222 -14.20 9.69 11.56
CA GLU A 222 -12.98 9.60 12.40
C GLU A 222 -13.24 9.03 13.80
N ARG A 223 -14.46 9.12 14.30
CA ARG A 223 -14.85 8.57 15.62
C ARG A 223 -15.17 7.09 15.60
N MET A 224 -15.25 6.47 14.42
CA MET A 224 -15.56 5.03 14.26
C MET A 224 -14.31 4.17 14.12
N TYR A 225 -13.12 4.76 14.05
CA TYR A 225 -11.81 4.12 14.03
C TYR A 225 -10.99 4.60 15.25
#